data_ce03d427560afff72a305b4e9cd0a5a4
#
_entry.id   ce03d427560afff72a305b4e9cd0a5a4
#
_cell.length_a   1.000
_cell.length_b   1.000
_cell.length_c   1.000
_cell.angle_alpha   90.00
_cell.angle_beta   90.00
_cell.angle_gamma   90.00
#
_symmetry.space_group_name_H-M   'P 1'
#
loop_
_entity.id
_entity.type
_entity.pdbx_description
1 polymer ?
#
loop_
_entity_poly.entity_id
_entity_poly.type
_entity_poly.pdbx_seq_one_letter_code
_entity_poly.pdbx_strand_id
1 'polypeptide(L)'
;MYSTQEKASRLMADISRGRHFVMEGSMSSFHAPFDPLFDLAVYLLADTQIRMVRIQQRAKARFGDRVLPGGDLYEGHQKFLDAAARYDTDGSPNQRAHQMWAESLPCPVLQLRGEDSPAENLKQVLHAYEKVVREPRCGDHMEGPRWS
;
A
#
# COMPACT_ATOMS: atom_id res chain seq x y z
N MET A 1 10.80 17.95 -7.22
CA MET A 1 9.81 16.92 -6.82
C MET A 1 9.17 16.37 -8.10
N TYR A 2 9.06 15.04 -8.28
CA TYR A 2 8.46 14.47 -9.48
C TYR A 2 6.96 14.73 -9.52
N SER A 3 6.44 15.05 -10.70
CA SER A 3 5.00 15.11 -10.96
C SER A 3 4.35 13.72 -10.81
N THR A 4 3.04 13.65 -10.66
CA THR A 4 2.28 12.39 -10.60
C THR A 4 2.51 11.54 -11.85
N GLN A 5 2.56 12.16 -13.02
CA GLN A 5 2.80 11.49 -14.29
C GLN A 5 4.21 10.91 -14.39
N GLU A 6 5.23 11.65 -13.95
CA GLU A 6 6.61 11.16 -13.93
C GLU A 6 6.77 9.97 -12.97
N LYS A 7 6.12 10.00 -11.81
CA LYS A 7 6.09 8.88 -10.87
C LYS A 7 5.47 7.64 -11.50
N ALA A 8 4.30 7.79 -12.14
CA ALA A 8 3.61 6.71 -12.82
C ALA A 8 4.47 6.11 -13.95
N SER A 9 5.07 6.95 -14.80
CA SER A 9 5.91 6.48 -15.91
C SER A 9 7.14 5.71 -15.43
N ARG A 10 7.82 6.19 -14.38
CA ARG A 10 8.99 5.50 -13.80
C ARG A 10 8.60 4.14 -13.22
N LEU A 11 7.52 4.11 -12.45
CA LEU A 11 7.02 2.88 -11.83
C LEU A 11 6.61 1.86 -12.90
N MET A 12 5.93 2.31 -13.96
CA MET A 12 5.58 1.42 -15.07
C MET A 12 6.82 0.86 -15.77
N ALA A 13 7.86 1.69 -15.99
CA ALA A 13 9.13 1.23 -16.56
C ALA A 13 9.83 0.20 -15.66
N ASP A 14 9.74 0.35 -14.33
CA ASP A 14 10.32 -0.62 -13.39
C ASP A 14 9.55 -1.94 -13.40
N ILE A 15 8.22 -1.90 -13.41
CA ILE A 15 7.36 -3.09 -13.52
C ILE A 15 7.65 -3.86 -14.82
N SER A 16 7.82 -3.15 -15.94
CA SER A 16 8.05 -3.75 -17.26
C SER A 16 9.38 -4.50 -17.39
N ARG A 17 10.30 -4.31 -16.47
CA ARG A 17 11.60 -5.02 -16.45
C ARG A 17 11.53 -6.42 -15.84
N GLY A 18 10.47 -6.71 -15.09
CA GLY A 18 10.31 -7.96 -14.38
C GLY A 18 9.08 -8.75 -14.84
N ARG A 19 9.11 -10.08 -14.61
CA ARG A 19 7.94 -10.94 -14.82
C ARG A 19 6.93 -10.84 -13.67
N HIS A 20 7.43 -10.52 -12.48
CA HIS A 20 6.65 -10.44 -11.26
C HIS A 20 7.06 -9.21 -10.50
N PHE A 21 6.13 -8.61 -9.78
CA PHE A 21 6.41 -7.49 -8.90
C PHE A 21 5.58 -7.56 -7.64
N VAL A 22 6.09 -6.98 -6.58
CA VAL A 22 5.35 -6.65 -5.36
C VAL A 22 5.44 -5.15 -5.17
N MET A 23 4.29 -4.54 -4.95
CA MET A 23 4.19 -3.10 -4.77
C MET A 23 3.59 -2.79 -3.41
N GLU A 24 4.20 -1.87 -2.67
CA GLU A 24 3.65 -1.37 -1.42
C GLU A 24 3.46 0.14 -1.46
N GLY A 25 2.50 0.64 -0.71
CA GLY A 25 2.26 2.06 -0.50
C GLY A 25 0.87 2.51 -0.87
N SER A 26 0.61 3.79 -0.67
CA SER A 26 -0.65 4.44 -1.06
C SER A 26 -0.47 5.13 -2.41
N MET A 27 -1.20 4.68 -3.41
CA MET A 27 -1.15 5.21 -4.78
C MET A 27 -2.39 6.02 -5.15
N SER A 28 -3.12 6.53 -4.17
CA SER A 28 -4.44 7.15 -4.33
C SER A 28 -4.55 8.21 -5.43
N SER A 29 -3.43 8.82 -5.84
CA SER A 29 -3.43 9.86 -6.88
C SER A 29 -3.01 9.39 -8.28
N PHE A 30 -2.52 8.14 -8.43
CA PHE A 30 -1.99 7.65 -9.72
C PHE A 30 -2.12 6.13 -9.91
N HIS A 31 -3.04 5.48 -9.20
CA HIS A 31 -3.21 4.02 -9.23
C HIS A 31 -3.78 3.47 -10.55
N ALA A 32 -4.66 4.22 -11.20
CA ALA A 32 -5.48 3.71 -12.29
C ALA A 32 -4.73 2.94 -13.42
N PRO A 33 -3.52 3.34 -13.87
CA PRO A 33 -2.78 2.57 -14.87
C PRO A 33 -2.27 1.21 -14.35
N PHE A 34 -2.20 1.02 -13.03
CA PHE A 34 -1.65 -0.19 -12.40
C PHE A 34 -2.72 -1.17 -11.96
N ASP A 35 -3.95 -0.71 -11.73
CA ASP A 35 -5.04 -1.54 -11.22
C ASP A 35 -5.26 -2.84 -12.04
N PRO A 36 -5.20 -2.82 -13.38
CA PRO A 36 -5.34 -4.04 -14.18
C PRO A 36 -4.17 -5.02 -14.05
N LEU A 37 -3.02 -4.57 -13.54
CA LEU A 37 -1.81 -5.37 -13.44
C LEU A 37 -1.72 -6.20 -12.15
N PHE A 38 -2.60 -5.95 -11.19
CA PHE A 38 -2.60 -6.68 -9.92
C PHE A 38 -3.33 -8.00 -10.04
N ASP A 39 -2.70 -9.07 -9.60
CA ASP A 39 -3.31 -10.40 -9.45
C ASP A 39 -3.96 -10.56 -8.07
N LEU A 40 -3.39 -9.93 -7.05
CA LEU A 40 -3.88 -9.91 -5.68
C LEU A 40 -3.57 -8.56 -5.05
N ALA A 41 -4.53 -7.97 -4.37
CA ALA A 41 -4.31 -6.80 -3.53
C ALA A 41 -4.46 -7.18 -2.05
N VAL A 42 -3.62 -6.58 -1.21
CA VAL A 42 -3.69 -6.75 0.25
C VAL A 42 -3.94 -5.39 0.88
N TYR A 43 -5.08 -5.25 1.55
CA TYR A 43 -5.44 -4.05 2.27
C TYR A 43 -5.23 -4.26 3.77
N LEU A 44 -4.14 -3.70 4.28
CA LEU A 44 -3.75 -3.82 5.69
C LEU A 44 -4.27 -2.62 6.49
N LEU A 45 -5.14 -2.87 7.44
CA LEU A 45 -5.70 -1.88 8.36
C LEU A 45 -5.18 -2.11 9.78
N ALA A 46 -4.94 -1.04 10.50
CA ALA A 46 -4.65 -1.05 11.93
C ALA A 46 -5.48 0.01 12.64
N ASP A 47 -5.89 -0.28 13.87
CA ASP A 47 -6.55 0.69 14.75
C ASP A 47 -5.71 1.97 14.86
N THR A 48 -6.41 3.12 14.96
CA THR A 48 -5.76 4.43 15.00
C THR A 48 -4.75 4.52 16.14
N GLN A 49 -5.09 4.05 17.34
CA GLN A 49 -4.18 4.16 18.49
C GLN A 49 -2.92 3.34 18.26
N ILE A 50 -3.08 2.10 17.78
CA ILE A 50 -1.96 1.20 17.48
C ILE A 50 -1.09 1.79 16.36
N ARG A 51 -1.71 2.32 15.32
CA ARG A 51 -1.03 2.99 14.21
C ARG A 51 -0.20 4.17 14.70
N MET A 52 -0.77 5.02 15.55
CA MET A 52 -0.09 6.20 16.09
C MET A 52 1.10 5.82 16.96
N VAL A 53 0.95 4.85 17.85
CA VAL A 53 2.06 4.33 18.69
C VAL A 53 3.20 3.79 17.81
N ARG A 54 2.88 2.98 16.80
CA ARG A 54 3.89 2.42 15.88
C ARG A 54 4.61 3.49 15.07
N ILE A 55 3.91 4.52 14.62
CA ILE A 55 4.52 5.65 13.90
C ILE A 55 5.53 6.37 14.81
N GLN A 56 5.15 6.68 16.04
CA GLN A 56 6.02 7.37 17.00
C GLN A 56 7.25 6.52 17.34
N GLN A 57 7.06 5.24 17.64
CA GLN A 57 8.16 4.32 17.95
C GLN A 57 9.15 4.21 16.79
N ARG A 58 8.65 4.03 15.57
CA ARG A 58 9.47 3.95 14.36
C ARG A 58 10.22 5.25 14.09
N ALA A 59 9.58 6.40 14.26
CA ALA A 59 10.21 7.70 14.10
C ALA A 59 11.34 7.92 15.14
N LYS A 60 11.06 7.60 16.40
CA LYS A 60 12.06 7.68 17.48
C LYS A 60 13.24 6.73 17.23
N ALA A 61 12.98 5.49 16.84
CA ALA A 61 14.02 4.51 16.53
C ALA A 61 14.91 4.95 15.35
N ARG A 62 14.32 5.60 14.33
CA ARG A 62 15.03 6.01 13.12
C ARG A 62 15.76 7.33 13.26
N PHE A 63 15.19 8.31 13.96
CA PHE A 63 15.66 9.69 13.98
C PHE A 63 16.09 10.17 15.37
N GLY A 64 15.91 9.34 16.41
CA GLY A 64 16.31 9.67 17.79
C GLY A 64 15.59 10.89 18.33
N ASP A 65 16.34 11.77 18.99
CA ASP A 65 15.79 12.96 19.64
C ASP A 65 15.40 14.08 18.67
N ARG A 66 15.76 13.95 17.40
CA ARG A 66 15.39 14.92 16.36
C ARG A 66 13.87 15.06 16.16
N VAL A 67 13.09 14.05 16.53
CA VAL A 67 11.61 14.07 16.46
C VAL A 67 10.95 14.47 17.79
N LEU A 68 11.73 14.76 18.83
CA LEU A 68 11.23 15.25 20.12
C LEU A 68 11.18 16.78 20.15
N PRO A 69 10.47 17.39 21.13
CA PRO A 69 10.44 18.83 21.30
C PRO A 69 11.85 19.46 21.29
N GLY A 70 12.05 20.46 20.44
CA GLY A 70 13.35 21.10 20.24
C GLY A 70 14.23 20.46 19.15
N GLY A 71 13.87 19.30 18.62
CA GLY A 71 14.57 18.69 17.49
C GLY A 71 14.17 19.28 16.15
N ASP A 72 15.04 19.21 15.18
CA ASP A 72 14.88 19.79 13.83
C ASP A 72 13.78 19.11 13.00
N LEU A 73 13.41 17.88 13.32
CA LEU A 73 12.34 17.14 12.67
C LEU A 73 11.00 17.16 13.43
N TYR A 74 10.96 17.79 14.61
CA TYR A 74 9.78 17.76 15.49
C TYR A 74 8.51 18.26 14.83
N GLU A 75 8.53 19.46 14.25
CA GLU A 75 7.33 20.05 13.62
C GLU A 75 6.82 19.22 12.44
N GLY A 76 7.73 18.73 11.60
CA GLY A 76 7.39 17.86 10.49
C GLY A 76 6.79 16.54 10.97
N HIS A 77 7.31 15.98 12.05
CA HIS A 77 6.79 14.76 12.66
C HIS A 77 5.39 14.97 13.26
N GLN A 78 5.15 16.11 13.95
CA GLN A 78 3.81 16.43 14.47
C GLN A 78 2.77 16.58 13.35
N LYS A 79 3.08 17.29 12.27
CA LYS A 79 2.20 17.39 11.09
C LYS A 79 1.89 16.04 10.49
N PHE A 80 2.86 15.14 10.46
CA PHE A 80 2.64 13.77 9.97
C PHE A 80 1.73 12.96 10.91
N LEU A 81 1.90 13.09 12.23
CA LEU A 81 1.05 12.45 13.22
C LEU A 81 -0.40 12.95 13.12
N ASP A 82 -0.61 14.25 12.99
CA ASP A 82 -1.93 14.85 12.84
C ASP A 82 -2.63 14.32 11.57
N ALA A 83 -1.89 14.27 10.45
CA ALA A 83 -2.41 13.70 9.21
C ALA A 83 -2.76 12.21 9.34
N ALA A 84 -1.91 11.44 10.03
CA ALA A 84 -2.14 10.01 10.26
C ALA A 84 -3.33 9.76 11.21
N ALA A 85 -3.55 10.61 12.21
CA ALA A 85 -4.71 10.53 13.11
C ALA A 85 -6.03 10.78 12.38
N ARG A 86 -6.02 11.63 11.35
CA ARG A 86 -7.21 11.97 10.54
C ARG A 86 -7.52 10.96 9.44
N TYR A 87 -6.72 9.92 9.27
CA TYR A 87 -6.91 8.92 8.23
C TYR A 87 -8.27 8.23 8.28
N ASP A 88 -8.80 7.94 9.47
CA ASP A 88 -10.08 7.26 9.66
C ASP A 88 -11.29 8.19 9.50
N THR A 89 -11.05 9.49 9.35
CA THR A 89 -12.10 10.52 9.27
C THR A 89 -11.98 11.34 7.98
N ASP A 90 -11.38 12.52 8.06
CA ASP A 90 -11.36 13.54 7.01
C ASP A 90 -9.96 13.79 6.43
N GLY A 91 -8.99 12.93 6.72
CA GLY A 91 -7.64 13.01 6.18
C GLY A 91 -7.58 12.88 4.65
N SER A 92 -6.42 13.20 4.08
CA SER A 92 -6.14 12.99 2.66
C SER A 92 -4.71 12.42 2.53
N PRO A 93 -4.57 11.13 2.17
CA PRO A 93 -5.61 10.12 1.92
C PRO A 93 -6.41 9.75 3.18
N ASN A 94 -7.55 9.10 3.00
CA ASN A 94 -8.38 8.59 4.09
C ASN A 94 -8.81 7.15 3.85
N GLN A 95 -9.29 6.51 4.92
CA GLN A 95 -9.71 5.12 4.91
C GLN A 95 -10.81 4.85 3.88
N ARG A 96 -11.83 5.73 3.80
CA ARG A 96 -12.93 5.58 2.86
C ARG A 96 -12.46 5.57 1.41
N ALA A 97 -11.56 6.48 1.04
CA ALA A 97 -11.01 6.53 -0.31
C ALA A 97 -10.23 5.27 -0.65
N HIS A 98 -9.42 4.75 0.28
CA HIS A 98 -8.69 3.51 0.07
C HIS A 98 -9.61 2.29 0.00
N GLN A 99 -10.66 2.25 0.82
CA GLN A 99 -11.66 1.18 0.76
C GLN A 99 -12.40 1.18 -0.58
N MET A 100 -12.87 2.34 -1.05
CA MET A 100 -13.51 2.46 -2.37
C MET A 100 -12.56 2.04 -3.50
N TRP A 101 -11.29 2.41 -3.41
CA TRP A 101 -10.31 1.95 -4.38
C TRP A 101 -10.14 0.42 -4.33
N ALA A 102 -9.95 -0.15 -3.15
CA ALA A 102 -9.83 -1.60 -2.99
C ALA A 102 -11.05 -2.35 -3.56
N GLU A 103 -12.26 -1.86 -3.32
CA GLU A 103 -13.52 -2.41 -3.85
C GLU A 103 -13.63 -2.29 -5.38
N SER A 104 -12.94 -1.32 -5.99
CA SER A 104 -12.94 -1.11 -7.44
C SER A 104 -11.89 -1.94 -8.20
N LEU A 105 -10.97 -2.59 -7.50
CA LEU A 105 -9.91 -3.36 -8.14
C LEU A 105 -10.45 -4.59 -8.87
N PRO A 106 -9.93 -4.90 -10.07
CA PRO A 106 -10.37 -6.06 -10.86
C PRO A 106 -9.78 -7.39 -10.35
N CYS A 107 -9.01 -7.38 -9.27
CA CYS A 107 -8.41 -8.56 -8.64
C CYS A 107 -9.02 -8.84 -7.27
N PRO A 108 -8.83 -10.05 -6.71
CA PRO A 108 -9.18 -10.35 -5.33
C PRO A 108 -8.48 -9.40 -4.35
N VAL A 109 -9.21 -8.94 -3.34
CA VAL A 109 -8.68 -8.09 -2.28
C VAL A 109 -8.73 -8.83 -0.96
N LEU A 110 -7.57 -9.02 -0.34
CA LEU A 110 -7.46 -9.60 1.00
C LEU A 110 -7.35 -8.47 2.02
N GLN A 111 -8.32 -8.37 2.92
CA GLN A 111 -8.24 -7.43 4.03
C GLN A 111 -7.60 -8.10 5.23
N LEU A 112 -6.57 -7.47 5.79
CA LEU A 112 -5.80 -7.94 6.94
C LEU A 112 -5.83 -6.93 8.07
N ARG A 113 -5.67 -7.45 9.28
CA ARG A 113 -5.55 -6.63 10.50
C ARG A 113 -4.08 -6.42 10.84
N GLY A 114 -3.71 -5.17 11.01
CA GLY A 114 -2.36 -4.81 11.42
C GLY A 114 -2.03 -5.20 12.87
N GLU A 115 -3.03 -5.56 13.68
CA GLU A 115 -2.89 -6.07 15.05
C GLU A 115 -2.40 -7.51 15.07
N ASP A 116 -2.75 -8.29 14.06
CA ASP A 116 -2.35 -9.68 13.95
C ASP A 116 -0.83 -9.81 13.74
N SER A 117 -0.28 -10.95 14.13
CA SER A 117 1.15 -11.16 13.97
C SER A 117 1.54 -11.18 12.47
N PRO A 118 2.75 -10.69 12.12
CA PRO A 118 3.24 -10.79 10.74
C PRO A 118 3.21 -12.22 10.19
N ALA A 119 3.42 -13.23 11.04
CA ALA A 119 3.39 -14.64 10.64
C ALA A 119 1.99 -15.11 10.26
N GLU A 120 0.97 -14.68 11.00
CA GLU A 120 -0.43 -14.99 10.69
C GLU A 120 -0.89 -14.27 9.42
N ASN A 121 -0.58 -12.98 9.29
CA ASN A 121 -0.87 -12.22 8.10
C ASN A 121 -0.18 -12.83 6.87
N LEU A 122 1.08 -13.24 6.99
CA LEU A 122 1.80 -13.91 5.91
C LEU A 122 1.12 -15.21 5.47
N LYS A 123 0.65 -16.05 6.41
CA LYS A 123 -0.09 -17.28 6.06
C LYS A 123 -1.34 -16.97 5.24
N GLN A 124 -2.09 -15.93 5.61
CA GLN A 124 -3.28 -15.52 4.89
C GLN A 124 -2.95 -15.03 3.47
N VAL A 125 -1.87 -14.24 3.33
CA VAL A 125 -1.40 -13.76 2.01
C VAL A 125 -0.99 -14.93 1.12
N LEU A 126 -0.19 -15.87 1.64
CA LEU A 126 0.25 -17.05 0.88
C LEU A 126 -0.94 -17.90 0.43
N HIS A 127 -1.90 -18.14 1.33
CA HIS A 127 -3.10 -18.89 0.98
C HIS A 127 -3.94 -18.20 -0.11
N ALA A 128 -4.12 -16.87 -0.02
CA ALA A 128 -4.82 -16.12 -1.04
C ALA A 128 -4.07 -16.13 -2.38
N TYR A 129 -2.75 -15.99 -2.34
CA TYR A 129 -1.90 -16.05 -3.55
C TYR A 129 -1.97 -17.42 -4.23
N GLU A 130 -1.90 -18.51 -3.46
CA GLU A 130 -2.03 -19.87 -4.01
C GLU A 130 -3.36 -20.08 -4.75
N LYS A 131 -4.46 -19.51 -4.24
CA LYS A 131 -5.75 -19.57 -4.93
C LYS A 131 -5.71 -18.83 -6.26
N VAL A 132 -5.16 -17.61 -6.28
CA VAL A 132 -5.04 -16.81 -7.50
C VAL A 132 -4.21 -17.52 -8.57
N VAL A 133 -3.12 -18.18 -8.17
CA VAL A 133 -2.24 -18.91 -9.10
C VAL A 133 -2.93 -20.19 -9.65
N ARG A 134 -3.74 -20.87 -8.84
CA ARG A 134 -4.45 -22.10 -9.25
C ARG A 134 -5.70 -21.81 -10.09
N GLU A 135 -6.34 -20.66 -9.86
CA GLU A 135 -7.54 -20.24 -10.56
C GLU A 135 -7.26 -18.93 -11.33
N PRO A 136 -6.49 -18.98 -12.42
CA PRO A 136 -6.21 -17.79 -13.21
C PRO A 136 -7.53 -17.20 -13.73
N ARG A 137 -7.60 -15.88 -13.84
CA ARG A 137 -8.81 -15.15 -14.24
C ARG A 137 -9.40 -15.75 -15.50
N CYS A 138 -10.71 -15.97 -15.47
CA CYS A 138 -11.48 -16.40 -16.64
C CYS A 138 -11.44 -15.29 -17.71
N GLY A 139 -10.42 -15.31 -18.58
CA GLY A 139 -10.14 -14.28 -19.59
C GLY A 139 -8.76 -14.41 -20.23
N ASP A 140 -7.84 -15.13 -19.61
CA ASP A 140 -6.49 -15.34 -20.14
C ASP A 140 -6.38 -16.51 -21.16
N HIS A 141 -7.49 -16.88 -21.77
CA HIS A 141 -7.43 -17.65 -22.99
C HIS A 141 -7.36 -16.68 -24.16
N MET A 142 -6.16 -16.31 -24.49
CA MET A 142 -5.67 -16.05 -25.87
C MET A 142 -4.52 -15.06 -25.83
N GLU A 143 -3.45 -15.57 -26.40
CA GLU A 143 -2.22 -14.92 -26.81
C GLU A 143 -1.09 -14.91 -25.79
N GLY A 144 -0.10 -15.71 -26.16
CA GLY A 144 1.20 -15.76 -25.54
C GLY A 144 1.88 -14.39 -25.51
N PRO A 145 3.05 -14.28 -24.84
CA PRO A 145 3.63 -13.00 -24.46
C PRO A 145 3.88 -12.15 -25.70
N ARG A 146 3.08 -11.11 -25.89
CA ARG A 146 3.40 -10.02 -26.82
C ARG A 146 4.47 -9.13 -26.21
N TRP A 147 5.66 -9.64 -26.21
CA TRP A 147 6.84 -8.82 -25.93
C TRP A 147 7.87 -9.13 -27.02
N SER A 148 7.79 -8.36 -28.09
CA SER A 148 8.89 -8.17 -29.05
C SER A 148 9.65 -6.94 -28.63
#